data_dc316d5b19b827d7c714064afebb9433
#
_entry.id   dc316d5b19b827d7c714064afebb9433
#
_cell.length_a   1.000
_cell.length_b   1.000
_cell.length_c   1.000
_cell.angle_alpha   90.00
_cell.angle_beta   90.00
_cell.angle_gamma   90.00
#
_symmetry.space_group_name_H-M   'P 1'
#
loop_
_entity.id
_entity.type
_entity.pdbx_description
1 polymer ?
#
loop_
_entity_poly.entity_id
_entity_poly.type
_entity_poly.pdbx_seq_one_letter_code
_entity_poly.pdbx_strand_id
1 'polypeptide(L)'
;SGSTKNNKGGKIRIMKKKVIAVLMAGVMAFSFTACGSNGGSDKKTADTKEAPDSAETSEEGESTDMQVAMVTDSGDITDQSFNQTTYETCKSWAADNGVEFNYYKPESDSDEARNASVDQAVADGANVIVLPGYMFAAAVVDQSSLYPDVKFVALDVSAGDICEKGVGEGYTYNPDEYDVTEYYNTDNVYCCTYQEEISGYMAGYAAVKLGYKHLGFLGGMSVPA
;
A
#
# COMPACT_ATOMS: atom_id res chain seq x y z
N SER A 1 20.86 48.17 -39.92
CA SER A 1 20.78 48.80 -38.62
C SER A 1 20.65 47.72 -37.56
N GLY A 2 21.75 47.45 -36.87
CA GLY A 2 21.85 46.36 -35.88
C GLY A 2 21.27 46.74 -34.54
N SER A 3 20.95 45.73 -33.78
CA SER A 3 20.96 45.82 -32.30
C SER A 3 21.14 44.43 -31.68
N THR A 4 22.35 44.22 -31.21
CA THR A 4 22.77 43.20 -30.31
C THR A 4 22.16 43.42 -28.91
N LYS A 5 21.51 42.43 -28.34
CA LYS A 5 21.20 42.40 -26.88
C LYS A 5 21.94 41.29 -26.20
N ASN A 6 22.76 41.71 -25.27
CA ASN A 6 23.55 40.94 -24.32
C ASN A 6 22.71 40.03 -23.42
N ASN A 7 23.13 38.78 -23.35
CA ASN A 7 22.67 37.79 -22.39
C ASN A 7 23.57 37.87 -21.16
N LYS A 8 23.03 38.32 -20.02
CA LYS A 8 23.71 38.27 -18.70
C LYS A 8 23.30 37.00 -17.98
N GLY A 9 24.23 36.06 -17.90
CA GLY A 9 24.09 34.87 -17.11
C GLY A 9 24.04 35.18 -15.61
N GLY A 10 22.94 34.80 -14.96
CA GLY A 10 22.80 34.80 -13.51
C GLY A 10 23.39 33.53 -12.90
N LYS A 11 24.48 33.68 -12.16
CA LYS A 11 25.10 32.62 -11.36
C LYS A 11 24.20 32.33 -10.14
N ILE A 12 23.63 31.13 -10.06
CA ILE A 12 22.96 30.64 -8.87
C ILE A 12 24.01 30.25 -7.83
N ARG A 13 23.99 30.93 -6.71
CA ARG A 13 24.89 30.77 -5.57
C ARG A 13 24.34 29.69 -4.66
N ILE A 14 24.90 28.50 -4.67
CA ILE A 14 24.57 27.41 -3.76
C ILE A 14 25.11 27.76 -2.38
N MET A 15 24.21 28.06 -1.44
CA MET A 15 24.54 28.22 -0.03
C MET A 15 24.60 26.86 0.66
N LYS A 16 25.80 26.42 1.02
CA LYS A 16 26.00 25.25 1.88
C LYS A 16 25.60 25.60 3.31
N LYS A 17 24.49 25.05 3.81
CA LYS A 17 24.13 25.11 5.22
C LYS A 17 24.89 24.04 5.98
N LYS A 18 25.69 24.46 6.95
CA LYS A 18 26.39 23.59 7.90
C LYS A 18 25.40 23.11 8.93
N VAL A 19 25.25 21.78 9.04
CA VAL A 19 24.48 21.12 10.10
C VAL A 19 25.37 21.05 11.33
N ILE A 20 24.93 21.63 12.44
CA ILE A 20 25.55 21.53 13.76
C ILE A 20 24.86 20.36 14.47
N ALA A 21 25.61 19.30 14.71
CA ALA A 21 25.19 18.18 15.54
C ALA A 21 25.32 18.57 17.02
N VAL A 22 24.24 18.51 17.78
CA VAL A 22 24.26 18.58 19.24
C VAL A 22 24.01 17.19 19.80
N LEU A 23 25.07 16.61 20.36
CA LEU A 23 25.04 15.40 21.17
C LEU A 23 24.46 15.74 22.54
N MET A 24 23.35 15.11 22.95
CA MET A 24 22.95 15.00 24.35
C MET A 24 22.88 13.55 24.75
N ALA A 25 23.88 13.11 25.50
CA ALA A 25 23.88 11.85 26.24
C ALA A 25 23.04 12.01 27.50
N GLY A 26 22.01 11.21 27.67
CA GLY A 26 21.24 11.09 28.91
C GLY A 26 21.11 9.63 29.32
N VAL A 27 22.01 9.19 30.20
CA VAL A 27 21.96 7.90 30.87
C VAL A 27 20.91 7.99 31.97
N MET A 28 19.86 7.13 31.94
CA MET A 28 19.06 6.80 33.12
C MET A 28 18.93 5.30 33.27
N ALA A 29 19.72 4.79 34.21
CA ALA A 29 19.59 3.45 34.75
C ALA A 29 18.40 3.42 35.73
N PHE A 30 17.44 2.55 35.50
CA PHE A 30 16.48 2.12 36.52
C PHE A 30 16.64 0.63 36.80
N SER A 31 17.22 0.39 37.97
CA SER A 31 17.28 -0.91 38.62
C SER A 31 15.91 -1.18 39.25
N PHE A 32 15.27 -2.30 38.95
CA PHE A 32 14.21 -2.87 39.76
C PHE A 32 14.66 -4.21 40.37
N THR A 33 14.82 -4.16 41.66
CA THR A 33 15.12 -5.25 42.56
C THR A 33 13.87 -6.14 42.76
N ALA A 34 14.11 -7.43 42.70
CA ALA A 34 13.15 -8.47 43.06
C ALA A 34 13.07 -8.64 44.58
N CYS A 35 11.88 -8.95 45.08
CA CYS A 35 11.62 -9.76 46.29
C CYS A 35 10.15 -10.16 46.17
N GLY A 36 9.71 -11.38 46.27
CA GLY A 36 10.10 -12.49 47.09
C GLY A 36 8.86 -13.02 47.75
N SER A 37 8.69 -14.30 47.68
CA SER A 37 8.22 -15.20 48.71
C SER A 37 6.78 -15.75 48.64
N ASN A 38 6.68 -16.98 48.32
CA ASN A 38 6.37 -18.15 49.17
C ASN A 38 4.93 -18.68 49.16
N GLY A 39 4.81 -19.97 48.83
CA GLY A 39 4.07 -20.90 49.63
C GLY A 39 3.15 -21.88 48.91
N GLY A 40 3.60 -23.13 48.77
CA GLY A 40 2.87 -24.32 49.23
C GLY A 40 2.25 -25.23 48.18
N SER A 41 2.93 -26.33 47.90
CA SER A 41 2.53 -27.76 47.94
C SER A 41 1.15 -28.16 47.34
N ASP A 42 1.11 -29.07 46.37
CA ASP A 42 1.18 -30.52 46.52
C ASP A 42 1.09 -31.29 45.19
N LYS A 43 1.84 -32.38 45.20
CA LYS A 43 2.01 -33.53 44.33
C LYS A 43 0.79 -34.03 43.52
N LYS A 44 1.01 -34.47 42.26
CA LYS A 44 0.99 -35.88 41.86
C LYS A 44 1.46 -36.13 40.42
N THR A 45 2.29 -37.10 40.33
CA THR A 45 3.04 -37.90 39.39
C THR A 45 2.32 -38.42 38.14
N ALA A 46 3.16 -38.62 37.10
CA ALA A 46 3.16 -39.59 35.98
C ALA A 46 2.38 -39.15 34.71
N ASP A 47 2.88 -39.28 33.49
CA ASP A 47 3.78 -40.24 32.91
C ASP A 47 4.32 -39.68 31.53
N THR A 48 5.47 -40.15 31.19
CA THR A 48 6.33 -39.92 30.05
C THR A 48 5.66 -40.23 28.70
N LYS A 49 5.79 -39.35 27.72
CA LYS A 49 6.07 -39.72 26.31
C LYS A 49 6.85 -38.60 25.63
N GLU A 50 8.06 -38.91 25.28
CA GLU A 50 8.91 -38.19 24.35
C GLU A 50 8.22 -38.02 23.00
N ALA A 51 8.25 -36.81 22.48
CA ALA A 51 8.08 -36.50 21.06
C ALA A 51 9.23 -35.59 20.64
N PRO A 52 9.71 -35.67 19.40
CA PRO A 52 11.04 -35.22 19.01
C PRO A 52 11.15 -33.72 18.95
N ASP A 53 12.30 -33.29 19.43
CA ASP A 53 12.94 -32.00 19.29
C ASP A 53 12.86 -31.49 17.85
N SER A 54 11.93 -30.58 17.57
CA SER A 54 12.00 -29.70 16.41
C SER A 54 12.68 -28.43 16.87
N ALA A 55 13.95 -28.35 16.55
CA ALA A 55 14.70 -27.11 16.66
C ALA A 55 13.93 -26.01 15.90
N GLU A 56 13.24 -25.15 16.64
CA GLU A 56 12.86 -23.83 16.15
C GLU A 56 14.17 -23.05 15.94
N THR A 57 14.59 -23.01 14.68
CA THR A 57 15.54 -22.02 14.24
C THR A 57 14.81 -20.71 14.34
N SER A 58 15.04 -19.96 15.40
CA SER A 58 14.74 -18.54 15.46
C SER A 58 15.62 -17.89 14.39
N GLU A 59 15.06 -17.68 13.21
CA GLU A 59 15.60 -16.70 12.26
C GLU A 59 15.55 -15.36 13.02
N GLU A 60 16.71 -14.87 13.44
CA GLU A 60 16.90 -13.48 13.80
C GLU A 60 16.40 -12.66 12.60
N GLY A 61 15.24 -11.98 12.75
CA GLY A 61 14.68 -11.16 11.73
C GLY A 61 15.72 -10.09 11.34
N GLU A 62 16.27 -10.20 10.13
CA GLU A 62 16.88 -9.08 9.47
C GLU A 62 15.88 -7.94 9.59
N SER A 63 16.29 -6.83 10.19
CA SER A 63 15.50 -5.60 10.19
C SER A 63 15.29 -5.24 8.72
N THR A 64 14.13 -5.56 8.19
CA THR A 64 13.81 -5.20 6.81
C THR A 64 13.71 -3.69 6.77
N ASP A 65 14.49 -3.06 5.89
CA ASP A 65 14.44 -1.62 5.59
C ASP A 65 13.09 -1.26 4.91
N MET A 66 12.07 -2.11 5.14
CA MET A 66 10.75 -2.01 4.54
C MET A 66 9.91 -0.98 5.28
N GLN A 67 9.40 -0.01 4.55
CA GLN A 67 8.42 0.97 5.01
C GLN A 67 7.19 0.90 4.10
N VAL A 68 6.06 0.53 4.69
CA VAL A 68 4.80 0.36 3.95
C VAL A 68 3.97 1.63 4.06
N ALA A 69 3.48 2.10 2.95
CA ALA A 69 2.47 3.14 2.88
C ALA A 69 1.19 2.62 2.21
N MET A 70 0.06 3.20 2.57
CA MET A 70 -1.20 3.08 1.84
C MET A 70 -1.64 4.46 1.40
N VAL A 71 -2.11 4.60 0.17
CA VAL A 71 -2.80 5.82 -0.28
C VAL A 71 -4.28 5.49 -0.43
N THR A 72 -5.18 6.26 0.21
CA THR A 72 -6.62 6.07 -0.01
C THR A 72 -7.02 6.62 -1.38
N ASP A 73 -8.14 6.18 -1.92
CA ASP A 73 -8.68 6.74 -3.17
C ASP A 73 -9.10 8.22 -3.02
N SER A 74 -10.32 8.49 -2.64
CA SER A 74 -10.84 9.79 -2.18
C SER A 74 -11.59 9.62 -0.85
N GLY A 75 -11.83 8.37 -0.46
CA GLY A 75 -12.52 7.98 0.75
C GLY A 75 -11.69 8.12 2.01
N ASP A 76 -12.28 7.73 3.12
CA ASP A 76 -11.65 7.74 4.44
C ASP A 76 -11.34 6.32 4.89
N ILE A 77 -10.35 6.17 5.78
CA ILE A 77 -10.01 4.87 6.41
C ILE A 77 -11.12 4.34 7.34
N THR A 78 -12.24 5.04 7.45
CA THR A 78 -13.44 4.65 8.21
C THR A 78 -14.69 4.49 7.33
N ASP A 79 -14.49 4.26 6.03
CA ASP A 79 -15.55 4.18 5.02
C ASP A 79 -16.42 2.91 5.11
N GLN A 80 -16.08 1.99 6.00
CA GLN A 80 -16.70 0.66 6.13
C GLN A 80 -16.66 -0.15 4.83
N SER A 81 -15.66 0.11 3.98
CA SER A 81 -15.48 -0.44 2.66
C SER A 81 -14.00 -0.73 2.37
N PHE A 82 -13.57 -0.49 1.15
CA PHE A 82 -12.27 -0.92 0.64
C PHE A 82 -11.09 -0.18 1.29
N ASN A 83 -11.19 1.14 1.51
CA ASN A 83 -10.12 1.89 2.17
C ASN A 83 -9.92 1.43 3.62
N GLN A 84 -11.00 1.27 4.40
CA GLN A 84 -10.90 0.82 5.78
C GLN A 84 -10.30 -0.59 5.86
N THR A 85 -10.81 -1.53 5.05
CA THR A 85 -10.32 -2.92 5.08
C THR A 85 -8.84 -2.99 4.72
N THR A 86 -8.41 -2.26 3.70
CA THR A 86 -7.01 -2.21 3.28
C THR A 86 -6.14 -1.59 4.37
N TYR A 87 -6.57 -0.46 4.96
CA TYR A 87 -5.86 0.20 6.05
C TYR A 87 -5.66 -0.71 7.26
N GLU A 88 -6.74 -1.34 7.74
CA GLU A 88 -6.70 -2.22 8.90
C GLU A 88 -5.80 -3.44 8.65
N THR A 89 -5.87 -4.01 7.43
CA THR A 89 -5.03 -5.15 7.04
C THR A 89 -3.55 -4.77 6.96
N CYS A 90 -3.20 -3.68 6.28
CA CYS A 90 -1.82 -3.22 6.18
C CYS A 90 -1.24 -2.88 7.55
N LYS A 91 -2.01 -2.20 8.40
CA LYS A 91 -1.61 -1.84 9.76
C LYS A 91 -1.37 -3.05 10.64
N SER A 92 -2.27 -4.05 10.60
CA SER A 92 -2.11 -5.28 11.36
C SER A 92 -0.89 -6.07 10.90
N TRP A 93 -0.77 -6.25 9.58
CA TRP A 93 0.37 -6.98 9.00
C TRP A 93 1.70 -6.32 9.34
N ALA A 94 1.79 -4.99 9.24
CA ALA A 94 3.00 -4.25 9.56
C ALA A 94 3.38 -4.39 11.04
N ALA A 95 2.39 -4.32 11.94
CA ALA A 95 2.62 -4.53 13.37
C ALA A 95 3.12 -5.95 13.68
N ASP A 96 2.54 -6.96 13.04
CA ASP A 96 2.92 -8.37 13.24
C ASP A 96 4.34 -8.68 12.71
N ASN A 97 4.81 -7.90 11.72
CA ASN A 97 6.12 -8.08 11.09
C ASN A 97 7.17 -7.05 11.52
N GLY A 98 6.84 -6.15 12.44
CA GLY A 98 7.77 -5.11 12.91
C GLY A 98 8.16 -4.09 11.83
N VAL A 99 7.27 -3.84 10.86
CA VAL A 99 7.44 -2.94 9.73
C VAL A 99 6.76 -1.61 10.02
N GLU A 100 7.37 -0.49 9.60
CA GLU A 100 6.75 0.82 9.70
C GLU A 100 5.60 0.96 8.69
N PHE A 101 4.48 1.54 9.13
CA PHE A 101 3.28 1.74 8.31
C PHE A 101 2.70 3.14 8.49
N ASN A 102 2.43 3.81 7.37
CA ASN A 102 1.73 5.09 7.31
C ASN A 102 0.63 5.06 6.24
N TYR A 103 -0.34 5.98 6.30
CA TYR A 103 -1.31 6.15 5.24
C TYR A 103 -1.41 7.63 4.82
N TYR A 104 -1.80 7.83 3.57
CA TYR A 104 -1.92 9.13 2.94
C TYR A 104 -3.30 9.27 2.32
N LYS A 105 -3.92 10.43 2.51
CA LYS A 105 -5.21 10.75 1.91
C LYS A 105 -5.03 11.88 0.91
N PRO A 106 -5.45 11.69 -0.36
CA PRO A 106 -5.40 12.74 -1.36
C PRO A 106 -6.24 13.97 -0.95
N GLU A 107 -5.79 15.16 -1.34
CA GLU A 107 -6.50 16.40 -1.05
C GLU A 107 -7.81 16.53 -1.84
N SER A 108 -7.94 15.84 -2.96
CA SER A 108 -9.12 15.83 -3.83
C SER A 108 -9.25 14.49 -4.55
N ASP A 109 -10.42 14.25 -5.13
CA ASP A 109 -10.67 13.10 -6.01
C ASP A 109 -10.18 13.40 -7.43
N SER A 110 -8.86 13.29 -7.61
CA SER A 110 -8.23 13.39 -8.93
C SER A 110 -6.97 12.54 -9.00
N ASP A 111 -6.57 12.18 -10.22
CA ASP A 111 -5.36 11.40 -10.46
C ASP A 111 -4.11 12.17 -9.98
N GLU A 112 -4.07 13.48 -10.18
CA GLU A 112 -2.97 14.32 -9.74
C GLU A 112 -2.83 14.34 -8.20
N ALA A 113 -3.96 14.38 -7.48
CA ALA A 113 -3.93 14.37 -6.02
C ALA A 113 -3.50 13.00 -5.47
N ARG A 114 -3.93 11.90 -6.12
CA ARG A 114 -3.46 10.55 -5.79
C ARG A 114 -1.97 10.38 -6.05
N ASN A 115 -1.49 10.84 -7.21
CA ASN A 115 -0.06 10.83 -7.55
C ASN A 115 0.76 11.67 -6.56
N ALA A 116 0.29 12.86 -6.18
CA ALA A 116 0.95 13.70 -5.17
C ALA A 116 1.04 13.02 -3.80
N SER A 117 0.03 12.22 -3.42
CA SER A 117 0.07 11.44 -2.18
C SER A 117 1.07 10.29 -2.26
N VAL A 118 1.24 9.67 -3.44
CA VAL A 118 2.32 8.69 -3.70
C VAL A 118 3.69 9.35 -3.58
N ASP A 119 3.88 10.52 -4.23
CA ASP A 119 5.14 11.28 -4.13
C ASP A 119 5.49 11.61 -2.68
N GLN A 120 4.51 12.00 -1.87
CA GLN A 120 4.71 12.28 -0.45
C GLN A 120 5.10 11.01 0.32
N ALA A 121 4.43 9.88 0.07
CA ALA A 121 4.77 8.63 0.71
C ALA A 121 6.21 8.19 0.41
N VAL A 122 6.64 8.31 -0.86
CA VAL A 122 8.03 8.02 -1.26
C VAL A 122 9.03 8.98 -0.61
N ALA A 123 8.68 10.28 -0.56
CA ALA A 123 9.55 11.30 0.08
C ALA A 123 9.72 11.06 1.59
N ASP A 124 8.72 10.48 2.25
CA ASP A 124 8.76 10.11 3.66
C ASP A 124 9.46 8.76 3.91
N GLY A 125 9.88 8.05 2.84
CA GLY A 125 10.70 6.85 2.92
C GLY A 125 9.97 5.54 2.61
N ALA A 126 8.69 5.56 2.22
CA ALA A 126 7.98 4.35 1.85
C ALA A 126 8.61 3.71 0.61
N ASN A 127 8.85 2.40 0.68
CA ASN A 127 9.36 1.59 -0.43
C ASN A 127 8.41 0.46 -0.85
N VAL A 128 7.28 0.33 -0.15
CA VAL A 128 6.13 -0.49 -0.56
C VAL A 128 4.88 0.36 -0.42
N ILE A 129 4.12 0.55 -1.51
CA ILE A 129 2.93 1.38 -1.55
C ILE A 129 1.72 0.56 -1.97
N VAL A 130 0.68 0.54 -1.13
CA VAL A 130 -0.58 -0.17 -1.37
C VAL A 130 -1.63 0.81 -1.86
N LEU A 131 -2.25 0.50 -2.99
CA LEU A 131 -3.15 1.35 -3.76
C LEU A 131 -4.50 0.63 -3.96
N PRO A 132 -5.51 0.86 -3.11
CA PRO A 132 -6.79 0.18 -3.17
C PRO A 132 -7.78 0.85 -4.13
N GLY A 133 -8.06 0.21 -5.25
CA GLY A 133 -9.11 0.58 -6.18
C GLY A 133 -8.64 0.94 -7.59
N TYR A 134 -9.52 0.72 -8.56
CA TYR A 134 -9.26 0.93 -10.00
C TYR A 134 -8.79 2.35 -10.36
N MET A 135 -9.17 3.35 -9.55
CA MET A 135 -8.75 4.75 -9.75
C MET A 135 -7.24 4.96 -9.64
N PHE A 136 -6.50 3.99 -9.09
CA PHE A 136 -5.04 4.03 -9.03
C PHE A 136 -4.35 3.56 -10.30
N ALA A 137 -5.07 3.22 -11.36
CA ALA A 137 -4.46 2.90 -12.64
C ALA A 137 -3.55 4.03 -13.16
N ALA A 138 -3.95 5.30 -12.95
CA ALA A 138 -3.10 6.45 -13.28
C ALA A 138 -1.79 6.44 -12.48
N ALA A 139 -1.84 6.15 -11.18
CA ALA A 139 -0.63 6.05 -10.35
C ALA A 139 0.26 4.88 -10.81
N VAL A 140 -0.33 3.75 -11.20
CA VAL A 140 0.44 2.62 -11.77
C VAL A 140 1.17 3.04 -13.03
N VAL A 141 0.51 3.74 -13.95
CA VAL A 141 1.10 4.20 -15.21
C VAL A 141 2.18 5.27 -14.96
N ASP A 142 1.86 6.29 -14.17
CA ASP A 142 2.71 7.47 -14.02
C ASP A 142 3.89 7.23 -13.07
N GLN A 143 3.66 6.53 -11.95
CA GLN A 143 4.62 6.48 -10.85
C GLN A 143 5.53 5.24 -10.88
N SER A 144 5.10 4.14 -11.51
CA SER A 144 5.88 2.90 -11.47
C SER A 144 7.25 3.03 -12.14
N SER A 145 7.31 3.75 -13.27
CA SER A 145 8.57 4.03 -13.97
C SER A 145 9.38 5.15 -13.32
N LEU A 146 8.71 6.07 -12.63
CA LEU A 146 9.35 7.19 -11.92
C LEU A 146 10.08 6.70 -10.67
N TYR A 147 9.54 5.69 -9.99
CA TYR A 147 10.08 5.12 -8.75
C TYR A 147 10.39 3.62 -8.91
N PRO A 148 11.42 3.24 -9.70
CA PRO A 148 11.70 1.83 -10.02
C PRO A 148 12.09 0.98 -8.80
N ASP A 149 12.58 1.59 -7.73
CA ASP A 149 12.96 0.91 -6.49
C ASP A 149 11.79 0.73 -5.50
N VAL A 150 10.67 1.41 -5.72
CA VAL A 150 9.45 1.29 -4.91
C VAL A 150 8.59 0.15 -5.45
N LYS A 151 8.03 -0.67 -4.57
CA LYS A 151 7.08 -1.73 -4.93
C LYS A 151 5.64 -1.22 -4.77
N PHE A 152 4.84 -1.36 -5.81
CA PHE A 152 3.43 -0.99 -5.82
C PHE A 152 2.55 -2.22 -5.76
N VAL A 153 1.58 -2.21 -4.85
CA VAL A 153 0.54 -3.24 -4.73
C VAL A 153 -0.80 -2.58 -5.06
N ALA A 154 -1.23 -2.74 -6.30
CA ALA A 154 -2.45 -2.14 -6.81
C ALA A 154 -3.59 -3.16 -6.74
N LEU A 155 -4.56 -2.89 -5.87
CA LEU A 155 -5.70 -3.76 -5.63
C LEU A 155 -6.89 -3.28 -6.47
N ASP A 156 -7.52 -4.21 -7.18
CA ASP A 156 -8.64 -3.93 -8.08
C ASP A 156 -8.26 -2.99 -9.25
N VAL A 157 -7.08 -3.20 -9.80
CA VAL A 157 -6.60 -2.51 -10.99
C VAL A 157 -6.42 -3.53 -12.10
N SER A 158 -7.27 -3.44 -13.13
CA SER A 158 -7.30 -4.36 -14.25
C SER A 158 -6.40 -3.91 -15.41
N ALA A 159 -6.15 -4.81 -16.36
CA ALA A 159 -5.50 -4.46 -17.61
C ALA A 159 -6.28 -3.36 -18.37
N GLY A 160 -7.62 -3.39 -18.32
CA GLY A 160 -8.48 -2.38 -18.93
C GLY A 160 -8.25 -1.00 -18.35
N ASP A 161 -8.16 -0.89 -17.01
CA ASP A 161 -7.92 0.39 -16.32
C ASP A 161 -6.54 0.98 -16.69
N ILE A 162 -5.51 0.11 -16.74
CA ILE A 162 -4.16 0.53 -17.13
C ILE A 162 -4.13 0.99 -18.58
N CYS A 163 -4.75 0.22 -19.51
CA CYS A 163 -4.83 0.60 -20.92
C CYS A 163 -5.60 1.91 -21.14
N GLU A 164 -6.70 2.12 -20.40
CA GLU A 164 -7.45 3.39 -20.49
C GLU A 164 -6.57 4.58 -20.13
N LYS A 165 -5.76 4.48 -19.09
CA LYS A 165 -4.85 5.56 -18.67
C LYS A 165 -3.63 5.69 -19.57
N GLY A 166 -3.02 4.58 -19.99
CA GLY A 166 -1.81 4.56 -20.79
C GLY A 166 -2.03 4.97 -22.24
N VAL A 167 -3.13 4.55 -22.85
CA VAL A 167 -3.52 4.88 -24.24
C VAL A 167 -4.17 6.26 -24.32
N GLY A 168 -5.02 6.60 -23.33
CA GLY A 168 -5.78 7.86 -23.33
C GLY A 168 -6.88 7.90 -24.41
N GLU A 169 -7.00 9.02 -25.12
CA GLU A 169 -8.09 9.28 -26.08
C GLU A 169 -8.26 8.22 -27.19
N GLY A 170 -7.24 7.40 -27.44
CA GLY A 170 -7.28 6.33 -28.46
C GLY A 170 -7.78 4.99 -27.93
N TYR A 171 -8.11 4.86 -26.66
CA TYR A 171 -8.50 3.59 -26.10
C TYR A 171 -9.84 3.07 -26.62
N THR A 172 -9.86 1.81 -27.08
CA THR A 172 -11.03 1.20 -27.74
C THR A 172 -11.95 0.48 -26.75
N TYR A 173 -11.67 0.53 -25.44
CA TYR A 173 -12.35 -0.24 -24.38
C TYR A 173 -12.26 -1.76 -24.57
N ASN A 174 -11.23 -2.22 -25.29
CA ASN A 174 -10.87 -3.61 -25.45
C ASN A 174 -9.38 -3.80 -25.10
N PRO A 175 -9.03 -4.21 -23.87
CA PRO A 175 -7.63 -4.35 -23.46
C PRO A 175 -6.85 -5.37 -24.27
N ASP A 176 -7.51 -6.37 -24.88
CA ASP A 176 -6.86 -7.39 -25.71
C ASP A 176 -6.23 -6.84 -27.01
N GLU A 177 -6.53 -5.59 -27.37
CA GLU A 177 -5.92 -4.90 -28.52
C GLU A 177 -4.59 -4.23 -28.17
N TYR A 178 -4.18 -4.23 -26.90
CA TYR A 178 -3.00 -3.53 -26.41
C TYR A 178 -2.09 -4.46 -25.63
N ASP A 179 -0.79 -4.21 -25.68
CA ASP A 179 0.14 -4.81 -24.73
C ASP A 179 0.20 -3.94 -23.47
N VAL A 180 -0.53 -4.36 -22.43
CA VAL A 180 -0.61 -3.61 -21.18
C VAL A 180 0.76 -3.36 -20.55
N THR A 181 1.74 -4.23 -20.81
CA THR A 181 3.10 -4.12 -20.23
C THR A 181 3.90 -2.95 -20.78
N GLU A 182 3.44 -2.32 -21.86
CA GLU A 182 4.07 -1.11 -22.42
C GLU A 182 3.76 0.15 -21.60
N TYR A 183 2.74 0.11 -20.71
CA TYR A 183 2.24 1.30 -20.03
C TYR A 183 2.72 1.45 -18.58
N TYR A 184 3.37 0.46 -18.01
CA TYR A 184 3.86 0.52 -16.64
C TYR A 184 5.12 -0.33 -16.45
N ASN A 185 5.83 -0.13 -15.35
CA ASN A 185 7.00 -0.92 -15.01
C ASN A 185 6.56 -2.24 -14.33
N THR A 186 6.63 -3.34 -15.07
CA THR A 186 6.21 -4.67 -14.59
C THR A 186 7.12 -5.26 -13.50
N ASP A 187 8.32 -4.72 -13.30
CA ASP A 187 9.28 -5.26 -12.33
C ASP A 187 8.97 -4.83 -10.88
N ASN A 188 8.16 -3.78 -10.71
CA ASN A 188 7.88 -3.23 -9.40
C ASN A 188 6.38 -3.06 -9.09
N VAL A 189 5.48 -3.50 -9.96
CA VAL A 189 4.04 -3.42 -9.74
C VAL A 189 3.43 -4.81 -9.66
N TYR A 190 2.63 -5.03 -8.62
CA TYR A 190 1.72 -6.18 -8.50
C TYR A 190 0.29 -5.67 -8.58
N CYS A 191 -0.44 -6.07 -9.61
CA CYS A 191 -1.88 -5.82 -9.76
C CYS A 191 -2.66 -7.07 -9.46
N CYS A 192 -3.82 -6.92 -8.82
CA CYS A 192 -4.81 -7.99 -8.67
C CYS A 192 -6.22 -7.45 -8.89
N THR A 193 -7.09 -8.31 -9.40
CA THR A 193 -8.53 -8.09 -9.51
C THR A 193 -9.26 -9.19 -8.76
N TYR A 194 -10.53 -8.99 -8.49
CA TYR A 194 -11.38 -9.92 -7.76
C TYR A 194 -12.41 -10.53 -8.71
N GLN A 195 -12.96 -11.67 -8.32
CA GLN A 195 -14.05 -12.33 -9.05
C GLN A 195 -15.41 -11.84 -8.54
N GLU A 196 -15.74 -10.56 -8.75
CA GLU A 196 -16.96 -9.90 -8.27
C GLU A 196 -18.23 -10.57 -8.82
N GLU A 197 -18.13 -11.16 -10.01
CA GLU A 197 -19.23 -11.90 -10.64
C GLU A 197 -19.71 -13.09 -9.78
N ILE A 198 -18.82 -13.69 -8.98
CA ILE A 198 -19.20 -14.76 -8.04
C ILE A 198 -20.11 -14.22 -6.95
N SER A 199 -19.77 -13.07 -6.37
CA SER A 199 -20.57 -12.40 -5.33
C SER A 199 -21.95 -12.01 -5.89
N GLY A 200 -21.99 -11.45 -7.10
CA GLY A 200 -23.23 -11.13 -7.81
C GLY A 200 -24.09 -12.35 -8.09
N TYR A 201 -23.48 -13.42 -8.57
CA TYR A 201 -24.16 -14.70 -8.79
C TYR A 201 -24.76 -15.25 -7.48
N MET A 202 -23.96 -15.27 -6.41
CA MET A 202 -24.43 -15.79 -5.11
C MET A 202 -25.56 -14.95 -4.54
N ALA A 203 -25.50 -13.63 -4.65
CA ALA A 203 -26.57 -12.74 -4.23
C ALA A 203 -27.88 -13.00 -5.01
N GLY A 204 -27.81 -13.11 -6.33
CA GLY A 204 -28.93 -13.43 -7.18
C GLY A 204 -29.53 -14.81 -6.87
N TYR A 205 -28.67 -15.82 -6.72
CA TYR A 205 -29.10 -17.18 -6.36
C TYR A 205 -29.81 -17.20 -5.00
N ALA A 206 -29.24 -16.54 -3.99
CA ALA A 206 -29.85 -16.46 -2.66
C ALA A 206 -31.23 -15.77 -2.70
N ALA A 207 -31.34 -14.66 -3.42
CA ALA A 207 -32.61 -13.94 -3.58
C ALA A 207 -33.69 -14.82 -4.19
N VAL A 208 -33.38 -15.55 -5.26
CA VAL A 208 -34.34 -16.48 -5.90
C VAL A 208 -34.70 -17.63 -4.95
N LYS A 209 -33.78 -18.19 -4.20
CA LYS A 209 -34.05 -19.25 -3.21
C LYS A 209 -34.92 -18.75 -2.06
N LEU A 210 -34.81 -17.48 -1.68
CA LEU A 210 -35.68 -16.83 -0.70
C LEU A 210 -37.09 -16.51 -1.25
N GLY A 211 -37.34 -16.78 -2.54
CA GLY A 211 -38.66 -16.63 -3.17
C GLY A 211 -38.92 -15.33 -3.90
N TYR A 212 -37.92 -14.45 -4.00
CA TYR A 212 -38.02 -13.23 -4.80
C TYR A 212 -38.06 -13.57 -6.29
N LYS A 213 -38.97 -12.95 -7.03
CA LYS A 213 -39.22 -13.22 -8.47
C LYS A 213 -38.91 -12.00 -9.34
N HIS A 214 -38.80 -10.84 -8.74
CA HIS A 214 -38.47 -9.60 -9.41
C HIS A 214 -37.25 -9.00 -8.70
N LEU A 215 -36.14 -8.90 -9.42
CA LEU A 215 -34.89 -8.39 -8.90
C LEU A 215 -34.53 -7.15 -9.69
N GLY A 216 -33.91 -6.18 -9.01
CA GLY A 216 -33.30 -5.00 -9.62
C GLY A 216 -31.81 -4.96 -9.28
N PHE A 217 -31.01 -4.36 -10.17
CA PHE A 217 -29.61 -4.10 -9.96
C PHE A 217 -29.36 -2.58 -10.02
N LEU A 218 -28.63 -2.08 -9.04
CA LEU A 218 -28.16 -0.70 -9.04
C LEU A 218 -26.63 -0.74 -9.11
N GLY A 219 -26.08 -0.27 -10.22
CA GLY A 219 -24.65 -0.08 -10.41
C GLY A 219 -24.24 1.38 -10.20
N GLY A 220 -22.99 1.62 -9.81
CA GLY A 220 -22.43 2.97 -9.69
C GLY A 220 -22.18 3.58 -11.06
N MET A 221 -21.18 3.04 -11.75
CA MET A 221 -20.81 3.44 -13.10
C MET A 221 -20.31 2.22 -13.89
N SER A 222 -20.16 2.38 -15.20
CA SER A 222 -19.49 1.39 -16.04
C SER A 222 -18.00 1.66 -16.00
N VAL A 223 -17.25 0.68 -15.52
CA VAL A 223 -15.79 0.70 -15.46
C VAL A 223 -15.23 -0.55 -16.14
N PRO A 224 -13.93 -0.55 -16.57
CA PRO A 224 -13.30 -1.69 -17.23
C PRO A 224 -13.12 -2.93 -16.35
N ALA A 225 -13.07 -2.74 -15.02
CA ALA A 225 -12.84 -3.81 -14.03
C ALA A 225 -13.99 -4.78 -13.88
#